data_2155c2625781f011a47b569e0adf400c
#
_entry.id   2155c2625781f011a47b569e0adf400c
#
_cell.length_a   1.000
_cell.length_b   1.000
_cell.length_c   1.000
_cell.angle_alpha   90.00
_cell.angle_beta   90.00
_cell.angle_gamma   90.00
#
_symmetry.space_group_name_H-M   'P 1'
#
loop_
_entity.id
_entity.type
_entity.pdbx_description
1 polymer ?
#
loop_
_entity_poly.entity_id
_entity_poly.type
_entity_poly.pdbx_seq_one_letter_code
_entity_poly.pdbx_strand_id
1 'polypeptide(L)'
;MMAAASLSAYDFPAPGGKIISSFGSGSKGEFNTGIDIQADNVFASEAGEVLYYGPDFIAVAHEDSILTLYSHVTASEDISKDVHISRGQRLGRTKGGVFHFAVYDLEMERYINPLLMTDNIKKSELPKVKGLSYDSAGGMLSVYLSDKGLQGLYMVQISVDGQVVSSLGFRTVRRKGDTLVLDREAFEYGTLYGREGAFTFPGIHLNPGDNSVDVIVTDFYGKKVVFHGRITV
;
A
#
# COMPACT_ATOMS: atom_id res chain seq x y z
N MET A 1 -18.15 24.40 -6.10
CA MET A 1 -18.53 23.36 -5.15
C MET A 1 -18.45 22.05 -5.92
N MET A 2 -17.29 21.37 -5.92
CA MET A 2 -17.17 20.04 -6.54
C MET A 2 -17.84 19.04 -5.59
N ALA A 3 -18.89 18.38 -6.08
CA ALA A 3 -19.46 17.26 -5.38
C ALA A 3 -18.36 16.20 -5.22
N ALA A 4 -18.06 15.84 -3.98
CA ALA A 4 -17.29 14.64 -3.72
C ALA A 4 -18.13 13.49 -4.25
N ALA A 5 -17.75 12.94 -5.42
CA ALA A 5 -18.26 11.65 -5.84
C ALA A 5 -17.95 10.69 -4.69
N SER A 6 -18.98 10.09 -4.10
CA SER A 6 -18.81 8.99 -3.19
C SER A 6 -18.17 7.88 -4.03
N LEU A 7 -16.88 7.65 -3.84
CA LEU A 7 -16.22 6.45 -4.36
C LEU A 7 -17.06 5.27 -3.84
N SER A 8 -17.78 4.60 -4.73
CA SER A 8 -18.47 3.37 -4.37
C SER A 8 -17.38 2.43 -3.87
N ALA A 9 -17.57 1.88 -2.67
CA ALA A 9 -16.58 0.97 -2.13
C ALA A 9 -16.53 -0.29 -2.98
N TYR A 10 -15.35 -0.64 -3.44
CA TYR A 10 -15.09 -1.86 -4.18
C TYR A 10 -15.20 -3.07 -3.23
N ASP A 11 -15.70 -4.17 -3.72
CA ASP A 11 -15.70 -5.41 -2.93
C ASP A 11 -14.28 -5.97 -2.84
N PHE A 12 -13.97 -6.59 -1.70
CA PHE A 12 -12.72 -7.33 -1.57
C PHE A 12 -12.75 -8.55 -2.51
N PRO A 13 -11.77 -8.72 -3.42
CA PRO A 13 -11.85 -9.65 -4.55
C PRO A 13 -11.76 -11.14 -4.18
N ALA A 14 -11.68 -11.45 -2.89
CA ALA A 14 -11.60 -12.81 -2.37
C ALA A 14 -12.31 -12.90 -1.01
N PRO A 15 -13.64 -13.10 -0.95
CA PRO A 15 -14.35 -13.25 0.29
C PRO A 15 -13.74 -14.33 1.19
N GLY A 16 -13.34 -13.95 2.41
CA GLY A 16 -12.65 -14.85 3.34
C GLY A 16 -11.15 -15.03 3.10
N GLY A 17 -10.60 -14.48 2.02
CA GLY A 17 -9.17 -14.50 1.72
C GLY A 17 -8.32 -13.74 2.75
N LYS A 18 -7.02 -14.04 2.79
CA LYS A 18 -6.07 -13.45 3.72
C LYS A 18 -5.02 -12.64 2.96
N ILE A 19 -4.84 -11.37 3.33
CA ILE A 19 -3.73 -10.55 2.83
C ILE A 19 -2.43 -11.08 3.43
N ILE A 20 -1.45 -11.40 2.59
CA ILE A 20 -0.13 -11.90 2.98
C ILE A 20 1.01 -10.93 2.65
N SER A 21 0.78 -9.98 1.73
CA SER A 21 1.70 -8.89 1.43
C SER A 21 0.92 -7.59 1.24
N SER A 22 1.45 -6.49 1.72
CA SER A 22 0.78 -5.19 1.73
C SER A 22 1.25 -4.30 0.59
N PHE A 23 0.40 -3.35 0.21
CA PHE A 23 0.74 -2.25 -0.67
C PHE A 23 1.93 -1.45 -0.14
N GLY A 24 2.88 -1.11 -1.00
CA GLY A 24 4.08 -0.37 -0.64
C GLY A 24 5.11 -1.18 0.15
N SER A 25 4.83 -2.45 0.49
CA SER A 25 5.85 -3.31 1.09
C SER A 25 7.00 -3.55 0.12
N GLY A 26 8.19 -3.79 0.67
CA GLY A 26 9.39 -4.02 -0.12
C GLY A 26 9.56 -5.49 -0.51
N SER A 27 9.79 -5.75 -1.79
CA SER A 27 10.17 -7.07 -2.28
C SER A 27 11.09 -6.95 -3.49
N LYS A 28 12.23 -7.65 -3.47
CA LYS A 28 13.17 -7.73 -4.61
C LYS A 28 13.64 -6.36 -5.17
N GLY A 29 13.70 -5.33 -4.33
CA GLY A 29 14.17 -4.00 -4.74
C GLY A 29 13.08 -3.08 -5.26
N GLU A 30 11.81 -3.47 -5.19
CA GLU A 30 10.67 -2.69 -5.68
C GLU A 30 9.54 -2.63 -4.66
N PHE A 31 8.67 -1.62 -4.79
CA PHE A 31 7.44 -1.53 -4.03
C PHE A 31 6.38 -2.49 -4.57
N ASN A 32 5.67 -3.15 -3.67
CA ASN A 32 4.45 -3.86 -4.01
C ASN A 32 3.37 -2.84 -4.43
N THR A 33 2.93 -2.89 -5.68
CA THR A 33 1.95 -1.96 -6.27
C THR A 33 0.50 -2.33 -6.00
N GLY A 34 0.28 -3.42 -5.27
CA GLY A 34 -1.03 -3.92 -4.87
C GLY A 34 -0.96 -4.63 -3.52
N ILE A 35 -1.79 -5.64 -3.36
CA ILE A 35 -1.79 -6.54 -2.21
C ILE A 35 -1.76 -7.99 -2.71
N ASP A 36 -1.04 -8.87 -2.00
CA ASP A 36 -1.09 -10.29 -2.31
C ASP A 36 -2.07 -10.98 -1.37
N ILE A 37 -2.97 -11.76 -1.96
CA ILE A 37 -4.10 -12.37 -1.27
C ILE A 37 -4.03 -13.89 -1.41
N GLN A 38 -4.05 -14.58 -0.29
CA GLN A 38 -4.19 -16.03 -0.23
C GLN A 38 -5.68 -16.41 -0.31
N ALA A 39 -6.05 -17.04 -1.44
CA ALA A 39 -7.40 -17.52 -1.72
C ALA A 39 -7.40 -18.46 -2.92
N ASP A 40 -8.42 -19.29 -3.10
CA ASP A 40 -8.56 -20.20 -4.25
C ASP A 40 -9.33 -19.55 -5.42
N ASN A 41 -10.33 -18.73 -5.12
CA ASN A 41 -11.19 -18.11 -6.11
C ASN A 41 -10.99 -16.58 -6.10
N VAL A 42 -11.12 -15.98 -7.29
CA VAL A 42 -11.00 -14.55 -7.50
C VAL A 42 -12.30 -14.02 -8.11
N PHE A 43 -12.76 -12.89 -7.58
CA PHE A 43 -14.02 -12.26 -7.97
C PHE A 43 -13.75 -10.80 -8.40
N ALA A 44 -14.62 -10.28 -9.26
CA ALA A 44 -14.59 -8.89 -9.66
C ALA A 44 -14.91 -7.97 -8.48
N SER A 45 -14.04 -7.02 -8.20
CA SER A 45 -14.23 -6.06 -7.12
C SER A 45 -15.33 -5.05 -7.41
N GLU A 46 -15.58 -4.75 -8.70
CA GLU A 46 -16.64 -3.88 -9.19
C GLU A 46 -17.08 -4.33 -10.58
N ALA A 47 -18.24 -3.90 -11.02
CA ALA A 47 -18.70 -4.08 -12.39
C ALA A 47 -17.80 -3.34 -13.39
N GLY A 48 -17.63 -3.89 -14.59
CA GLY A 48 -16.78 -3.27 -15.59
C GLY A 48 -16.63 -4.11 -16.85
N GLU A 49 -15.66 -3.74 -17.68
CA GLU A 49 -15.35 -4.41 -18.92
C GLU A 49 -13.96 -5.03 -18.88
N VAL A 50 -13.84 -6.27 -19.32
CA VAL A 50 -12.55 -6.97 -19.39
C VAL A 50 -11.72 -6.40 -20.55
N LEU A 51 -10.72 -5.58 -20.24
CA LEU A 51 -9.80 -5.03 -21.25
C LEU A 51 -8.79 -6.04 -21.75
N TYR A 52 -8.35 -6.90 -20.86
CA TYR A 52 -7.33 -7.90 -21.14
C TYR A 52 -7.54 -9.13 -20.26
N TYR A 53 -7.34 -10.30 -20.83
CA TYR A 53 -7.19 -11.56 -20.10
C TYR A 53 -6.11 -12.42 -20.75
N GLY A 54 -5.41 -13.19 -19.94
CA GLY A 54 -4.34 -14.06 -20.36
C GLY A 54 -4.18 -15.26 -19.44
N PRO A 55 -3.14 -16.07 -19.65
CA PRO A 55 -2.95 -17.30 -18.89
C PRO A 55 -2.66 -17.06 -17.40
N ASP A 56 -2.35 -15.81 -17.00
CA ASP A 56 -1.92 -15.46 -15.65
C ASP A 56 -2.38 -14.06 -15.21
N PHE A 57 -3.20 -13.39 -15.98
CA PHE A 57 -3.55 -11.99 -15.74
C PHE A 57 -4.91 -11.61 -16.31
N ILE A 58 -5.67 -10.83 -15.52
CA ILE A 58 -6.95 -10.22 -15.93
C ILE A 58 -6.89 -8.73 -15.59
N ALA A 59 -7.28 -7.87 -16.51
CA ALA A 59 -7.48 -6.45 -16.31
C ALA A 59 -8.93 -6.06 -16.59
N VAL A 60 -9.56 -5.38 -15.67
CA VAL A 60 -10.94 -4.90 -15.77
C VAL A 60 -10.95 -3.39 -15.69
N ALA A 61 -11.59 -2.75 -16.69
CA ALA A 61 -11.84 -1.31 -16.69
C ALA A 61 -13.16 -1.01 -16.00
N HIS A 62 -13.15 0.00 -15.16
CA HIS A 62 -14.32 0.52 -14.47
C HIS A 62 -14.61 1.96 -14.91
N GLU A 63 -15.73 2.50 -14.48
CA GLU A 63 -15.99 3.93 -14.56
C GLU A 63 -14.88 4.71 -13.85
N ASP A 64 -14.81 6.03 -14.05
CA ASP A 64 -13.83 6.93 -13.43
C ASP A 64 -12.35 6.63 -13.72
N SER A 65 -12.06 6.03 -14.89
CA SER A 65 -10.67 5.74 -15.34
C SER A 65 -9.87 4.83 -14.39
N ILE A 66 -10.55 3.95 -13.66
CA ILE A 66 -9.91 2.98 -12.76
C ILE A 66 -9.78 1.62 -13.44
N LEU A 67 -8.63 0.98 -13.27
CA LEU A 67 -8.41 -0.43 -13.60
C LEU A 67 -8.23 -1.26 -12.33
N THR A 68 -8.83 -2.44 -12.30
CA THR A 68 -8.43 -3.50 -11.37
C THR A 68 -7.64 -4.57 -12.09
N LEU A 69 -6.53 -4.97 -11.50
CA LEU A 69 -5.53 -5.87 -12.07
C LEU A 69 -5.41 -7.11 -11.17
N TYR A 70 -5.56 -8.27 -11.77
CA TYR A 70 -5.52 -9.56 -11.08
C TYR A 70 -4.43 -10.42 -11.71
N SER A 71 -3.29 -10.60 -11.03
CA SER A 71 -2.18 -11.43 -11.51
C SER A 71 -2.16 -12.78 -10.78
N HIS A 72 -1.59 -13.81 -11.42
CA HIS A 72 -1.58 -15.20 -10.95
C HIS A 72 -2.98 -15.82 -10.88
N VAL A 73 -3.82 -15.45 -11.84
CA VAL A 73 -5.20 -15.91 -11.98
C VAL A 73 -5.38 -16.62 -13.31
N THR A 74 -5.90 -17.85 -13.27
CA THR A 74 -6.42 -18.53 -14.47
C THR A 74 -7.87 -18.12 -14.63
N ALA A 75 -8.20 -17.46 -15.74
CA ALA A 75 -9.55 -17.00 -16.04
C ALA A 75 -10.55 -18.17 -16.14
N SER A 76 -11.81 -17.91 -15.73
CA SER A 76 -12.92 -18.80 -16.00
C SER A 76 -13.28 -18.77 -17.49
N GLU A 77 -13.95 -19.82 -17.99
CA GLU A 77 -14.26 -19.99 -19.43
C GLU A 77 -15.19 -18.89 -20.00
N ASP A 78 -15.99 -18.26 -19.14
CA ASP A 78 -16.88 -17.15 -19.48
C ASP A 78 -16.19 -15.78 -19.49
N ILE A 79 -14.91 -15.71 -19.15
CA ILE A 79 -14.11 -14.48 -19.18
C ILE A 79 -13.36 -14.37 -20.51
N SER A 80 -13.67 -13.34 -21.27
CA SER A 80 -12.99 -12.99 -22.51
C SER A 80 -12.87 -11.48 -22.65
N LYS A 81 -12.03 -11.03 -23.59
CA LYS A 81 -11.88 -9.60 -23.87
C LYS A 81 -13.22 -8.96 -24.28
N ASP A 82 -13.44 -7.72 -23.87
CA ASP A 82 -14.61 -6.89 -24.17
C ASP A 82 -15.94 -7.42 -23.56
N VAL A 83 -15.85 -8.41 -22.65
CA VAL A 83 -17.02 -8.90 -21.90
C VAL A 83 -17.30 -7.98 -20.69
N HIS A 84 -18.56 -7.60 -20.52
CA HIS A 84 -19.02 -6.94 -19.31
C HIS A 84 -19.18 -7.97 -18.19
N ILE A 85 -18.63 -7.63 -17.03
CA ILE A 85 -18.73 -8.42 -15.81
C ILE A 85 -19.49 -7.65 -14.73
N SER A 86 -20.18 -8.37 -13.87
CA SER A 86 -20.85 -7.81 -12.72
C SER A 86 -19.93 -7.80 -11.50
N ARG A 87 -20.14 -6.85 -10.60
CA ARG A 87 -19.52 -6.85 -9.27
C ARG A 87 -19.76 -8.17 -8.55
N GLY A 88 -18.73 -8.76 -7.98
CA GLY A 88 -18.78 -10.07 -7.34
C GLY A 88 -18.86 -11.26 -8.28
N GLN A 89 -18.86 -11.08 -9.61
CA GLN A 89 -18.76 -12.17 -10.58
C GLN A 89 -17.41 -12.87 -10.42
N ARG A 90 -17.42 -14.20 -10.48
CA ARG A 90 -16.18 -14.97 -10.42
C ARG A 90 -15.36 -14.75 -11.68
N LEU A 91 -14.11 -14.31 -11.52
CA LEU A 91 -13.15 -14.10 -12.62
C LEU A 91 -12.33 -15.35 -12.92
N GLY A 92 -12.01 -16.15 -11.90
CA GLY A 92 -11.17 -17.31 -12.08
C GLY A 92 -10.70 -17.96 -10.78
N ARG A 93 -9.59 -18.71 -10.90
CA ARG A 93 -8.90 -19.37 -9.81
C ARG A 93 -7.45 -18.92 -9.72
N THR A 94 -6.93 -18.87 -8.51
CA THR A 94 -5.52 -18.56 -8.30
C THR A 94 -4.62 -19.69 -8.76
N LYS A 95 -3.43 -19.34 -9.21
CA LYS A 95 -2.34 -20.28 -9.41
C LYS A 95 -1.51 -20.36 -8.12
N GLY A 96 -1.48 -21.55 -7.51
CA GLY A 96 -0.71 -21.76 -6.27
C GLY A 96 -1.33 -21.13 -5.00
N GLY A 97 -2.63 -20.81 -5.01
CA GLY A 97 -3.34 -20.34 -3.83
C GLY A 97 -3.11 -18.88 -3.44
N VAL A 98 -2.37 -18.11 -4.25
CA VAL A 98 -2.09 -16.68 -4.03
C VAL A 98 -2.25 -15.91 -5.33
N PHE A 99 -2.84 -14.73 -5.27
CA PHE A 99 -2.89 -13.79 -6.39
C PHE A 99 -2.53 -12.37 -5.94
N HIS A 100 -2.05 -11.58 -6.90
CA HIS A 100 -1.78 -10.16 -6.71
C HIS A 100 -2.97 -9.35 -7.20
N PHE A 101 -3.47 -8.44 -6.36
CA PHE A 101 -4.55 -7.52 -6.67
C PHE A 101 -4.04 -6.08 -6.60
N ALA A 102 -4.14 -5.35 -7.69
CA ALA A 102 -3.77 -3.95 -7.77
C ALA A 102 -4.91 -3.10 -8.34
N VAL A 103 -4.92 -1.83 -7.97
CA VAL A 103 -5.81 -0.79 -8.50
C VAL A 103 -4.96 0.28 -9.15
N TYR A 104 -5.27 0.61 -10.40
CA TYR A 104 -4.52 1.60 -11.16
C TYR A 104 -5.45 2.73 -11.65
N ASP A 105 -5.06 3.95 -11.37
CA ASP A 105 -5.71 5.20 -11.79
C ASP A 105 -5.05 5.63 -13.11
N LEU A 106 -5.80 5.51 -14.22
CA LEU A 106 -5.33 5.85 -15.56
C LEU A 106 -5.12 7.35 -15.75
N GLU A 107 -5.94 8.17 -15.11
CA GLU A 107 -5.87 9.63 -15.25
C GLU A 107 -4.64 10.19 -14.54
N MET A 108 -4.36 9.67 -13.35
CA MET A 108 -3.23 10.12 -12.52
C MET A 108 -1.96 9.28 -12.69
N GLU A 109 -2.01 8.25 -13.55
CA GLU A 109 -0.90 7.32 -13.85
C GLU A 109 -0.23 6.75 -12.59
N ARG A 110 -1.04 6.22 -11.67
CA ARG A 110 -0.56 5.72 -10.38
C ARG A 110 -1.31 4.49 -9.92
N TYR A 111 -0.64 3.66 -9.14
CA TYR A 111 -1.28 2.63 -8.34
C TYR A 111 -1.88 3.26 -7.08
N ILE A 112 -3.09 2.84 -6.73
CA ILE A 112 -3.78 3.21 -5.50
C ILE A 112 -3.76 2.00 -4.57
N ASN A 113 -3.52 2.23 -3.28
CA ASN A 113 -3.62 1.15 -2.31
C ASN A 113 -5.06 0.58 -2.30
N PRO A 114 -5.24 -0.70 -2.66
CA PRO A 114 -6.58 -1.31 -2.73
C PRO A 114 -7.38 -1.19 -1.43
N LEU A 115 -6.70 -1.11 -0.28
CA LEU A 115 -7.33 -0.98 1.03
C LEU A 115 -8.03 0.37 1.25
N LEU A 116 -7.78 1.37 0.39
CA LEU A 116 -8.50 2.65 0.39
C LEU A 116 -9.84 2.57 -0.34
N MET A 117 -10.01 1.57 -1.20
CA MET A 117 -11.17 1.44 -2.07
C MET A 117 -12.06 0.25 -1.70
N THR A 118 -11.55 -0.71 -0.94
CA THR A 118 -12.29 -1.92 -0.58
C THR A 118 -12.90 -1.80 0.82
N ASP A 119 -14.18 -2.13 0.93
CA ASP A 119 -14.87 -2.30 2.21
C ASP A 119 -14.59 -3.68 2.83
N ASN A 120 -14.86 -3.80 4.12
CA ASN A 120 -14.83 -5.06 4.87
C ASN A 120 -13.46 -5.71 5.12
N ILE A 121 -12.37 -4.92 5.13
CA ILE A 121 -11.09 -5.44 5.58
C ILE A 121 -11.10 -5.59 7.11
N LYS A 122 -10.71 -6.77 7.58
CA LYS A 122 -10.59 -6.98 9.02
C LYS A 122 -9.56 -6.01 9.60
N LYS A 123 -9.93 -5.32 10.69
CA LYS A 123 -9.02 -4.45 11.45
C LYS A 123 -7.78 -5.24 11.83
N SER A 124 -6.63 -4.80 11.39
CA SER A 124 -5.33 -5.35 11.80
C SER A 124 -4.81 -4.63 13.04
N GLU A 125 -3.94 -5.30 13.78
CA GLU A 125 -3.15 -4.60 14.80
C GLU A 125 -2.16 -3.67 14.10
N LEU A 126 -1.90 -2.48 14.68
CA LEU A 126 -0.83 -1.61 14.20
C LEU A 126 0.55 -2.18 14.56
N PRO A 127 1.57 -1.97 13.73
CA PRO A 127 2.92 -2.34 14.07
C PRO A 127 3.41 -1.52 15.27
N LYS A 128 4.23 -2.16 16.11
CA LYS A 128 4.88 -1.50 17.25
C LYS A 128 6.22 -0.95 16.80
N VAL A 129 6.56 0.24 17.25
CA VAL A 129 7.92 0.79 17.11
C VAL A 129 8.82 0.05 18.09
N LYS A 130 9.86 -0.60 17.60
CA LYS A 130 10.86 -1.35 18.37
C LYS A 130 12.04 -0.49 18.79
N GLY A 131 12.33 0.57 18.01
CA GLY A 131 13.46 1.46 18.28
C GLY A 131 13.69 2.47 17.18
N LEU A 132 14.62 3.38 17.44
CA LEU A 132 15.09 4.41 16.53
C LEU A 132 16.61 4.33 16.43
N SER A 133 17.16 4.69 15.26
CA SER A 133 18.56 5.04 15.11
C SER A 133 18.73 6.26 14.22
N TYR A 134 19.72 7.09 14.48
CA TYR A 134 19.99 8.30 13.72
C TYR A 134 21.44 8.31 13.23
N ASP A 135 21.59 8.60 11.96
CA ASP A 135 22.88 8.85 11.32
C ASP A 135 23.01 10.35 11.07
N SER A 136 23.81 11.04 11.88
CA SER A 136 23.99 12.49 11.82
C SER A 136 24.73 12.94 10.54
N ALA A 137 25.60 12.10 9.99
CA ALA A 137 26.34 12.44 8.77
C ALA A 137 25.43 12.53 7.54
N GLY A 138 24.41 11.69 7.46
CA GLY A 138 23.42 11.65 6.38
C GLY A 138 22.09 12.32 6.69
N GLY A 139 21.84 12.76 7.93
CA GLY A 139 20.51 13.22 8.35
C GLY A 139 19.44 12.13 8.20
N MET A 140 19.79 10.88 8.52
CA MET A 140 18.93 9.70 8.27
C MET A 140 18.37 9.17 9.57
N LEU A 141 17.05 9.23 9.75
CA LEU A 141 16.36 8.59 10.87
C LEU A 141 15.78 7.24 10.43
N SER A 142 16.18 6.17 11.10
CA SER A 142 15.64 4.83 10.89
C SER A 142 14.68 4.47 12.02
N VAL A 143 13.48 4.03 11.63
CA VAL A 143 12.38 3.60 12.52
C VAL A 143 12.20 2.10 12.36
N TYR A 144 12.47 1.34 13.42
CA TYR A 144 12.31 -0.12 13.44
C TYR A 144 10.89 -0.47 13.88
N LEU A 145 10.13 -1.12 12.99
CA LEU A 145 8.77 -1.57 13.27
C LEU A 145 8.71 -3.09 13.44
N SER A 146 7.67 -3.56 14.12
CA SER A 146 7.37 -5.00 14.14
C SER A 146 6.74 -5.41 12.81
N ASP A 147 7.02 -6.62 12.31
CA ASP A 147 6.43 -7.17 11.09
C ASP A 147 4.92 -7.38 11.23
N LYS A 148 4.48 -7.69 12.45
CA LYS A 148 3.08 -7.83 12.79
C LYS A 148 2.39 -6.46 12.70
N GLY A 149 1.34 -6.37 11.91
CA GLY A 149 0.51 -5.17 11.76
C GLY A 149 0.86 -4.26 10.58
N LEU A 150 1.95 -4.54 9.85
CA LEU A 150 2.31 -3.76 8.64
C LEU A 150 1.19 -3.76 7.59
N GLN A 151 0.37 -4.80 7.52
CA GLN A 151 -0.76 -4.92 6.58
C GLN A 151 -1.84 -3.85 6.80
N GLY A 152 -1.97 -3.32 8.02
CA GLY A 152 -2.92 -2.25 8.35
C GLY A 152 -2.30 -0.85 8.37
N LEU A 153 -1.03 -0.73 8.02
CA LEU A 153 -0.31 0.52 8.09
C LEU A 153 -0.76 1.49 6.99
N TYR A 154 -1.29 2.63 7.40
CA TYR A 154 -1.70 3.72 6.52
C TYR A 154 -0.66 4.83 6.44
N MET A 155 -0.10 5.23 7.59
CA MET A 155 0.84 6.34 7.65
C MET A 155 1.81 6.22 8.82
N VAL A 156 3.04 6.66 8.60
CA VAL A 156 4.06 6.91 9.64
C VAL A 156 4.43 8.37 9.59
N GLN A 157 4.29 9.09 10.70
CA GLN A 157 4.73 10.48 10.85
C GLN A 157 5.86 10.57 11.86
N ILE A 158 6.82 11.42 11.57
CA ILE A 158 7.93 11.75 12.45
C ILE A 158 7.77 13.19 12.93
N SER A 159 7.78 13.38 14.22
CA SER A 159 7.88 14.71 14.84
C SER A 159 9.19 14.82 15.62
N VAL A 160 9.82 15.98 15.51
CA VAL A 160 10.99 16.36 16.31
C VAL A 160 10.61 17.60 17.12
N ASP A 161 10.80 17.54 18.42
CA ASP A 161 10.48 18.63 19.37
C ASP A 161 9.05 19.20 19.16
N GLY A 162 8.09 18.29 18.89
CA GLY A 162 6.67 18.61 18.68
C GLY A 162 6.31 19.09 17.26
N GLN A 163 7.27 19.22 16.36
CA GLN A 163 7.03 19.61 14.96
C GLN A 163 7.09 18.40 14.02
N VAL A 164 6.09 18.23 13.15
CA VAL A 164 6.10 17.18 12.12
C VAL A 164 7.16 17.54 11.07
N VAL A 165 8.17 16.68 10.92
CA VAL A 165 9.29 16.86 10.00
C VAL A 165 9.25 15.91 8.80
N SER A 166 8.56 14.79 8.90
CA SER A 166 8.36 13.86 7.79
C SER A 166 7.06 13.06 7.93
N SER A 167 6.50 12.63 6.81
CA SER A 167 5.28 11.82 6.75
C SER A 167 5.34 10.85 5.58
N LEU A 168 5.23 9.57 5.85
CA LEU A 168 5.18 8.49 4.87
C LEU A 168 3.77 7.90 4.85
N GLY A 169 3.08 8.01 3.71
CA GLY A 169 1.75 7.42 3.52
C GLY A 169 1.80 6.23 2.57
N PHE A 170 1.06 5.16 2.89
CA PHE A 170 0.90 3.99 2.03
C PHE A 170 -0.37 4.12 1.17
N ARG A 171 -0.47 5.21 0.42
CA ARG A 171 -1.68 5.55 -0.36
C ARG A 171 -1.53 5.29 -1.84
N THR A 172 -0.41 5.69 -2.42
CA THR A 172 -0.16 5.61 -3.86
C THR A 172 1.29 5.26 -4.16
N VAL A 173 1.50 4.50 -5.24
CA VAL A 173 2.81 4.30 -5.88
C VAL A 173 2.71 4.81 -7.30
N ARG A 174 3.64 5.63 -7.73
CA ARG A 174 3.70 6.18 -9.08
C ARG A 174 5.11 6.11 -9.66
N ARG A 175 5.18 6.21 -10.98
CA ARG A 175 6.46 6.30 -11.68
C ARG A 175 7.03 7.73 -11.58
N LYS A 176 8.33 7.82 -11.34
CA LYS A 176 9.12 9.05 -11.38
C LYS A 176 10.40 8.75 -12.17
N GLY A 177 10.44 9.13 -13.45
CA GLY A 177 11.48 8.64 -14.37
C GLY A 177 11.43 7.10 -14.49
N ASP A 178 12.55 6.44 -14.25
CA ASP A 178 12.66 4.97 -14.34
C ASP A 178 12.38 4.25 -13.01
N THR A 179 12.07 4.97 -11.92
CA THR A 179 11.83 4.41 -10.60
C THR A 179 10.37 4.52 -10.17
N LEU A 180 9.96 3.62 -9.28
CA LEU A 180 8.72 3.73 -8.54
C LEU A 180 8.98 4.49 -7.24
N VAL A 181 8.07 5.41 -6.90
CA VAL A 181 8.11 6.17 -5.65
C VAL A 181 6.80 6.05 -4.90
N LEU A 182 6.92 5.96 -3.58
CA LEU A 182 5.79 5.81 -2.65
C LEU A 182 5.35 7.18 -2.14
N ASP A 183 4.05 7.42 -2.15
CA ASP A 183 3.35 8.61 -1.64
C ASP A 183 3.77 9.94 -2.31
N ARG A 184 3.25 11.06 -1.78
CA ARG A 184 3.47 12.42 -2.31
C ARG A 184 4.90 12.88 -2.14
N GLU A 185 5.54 12.54 -1.03
CA GLU A 185 6.94 12.90 -0.74
C GLU A 185 7.94 12.11 -1.58
N ALA A 186 7.45 11.21 -2.44
CA ALA A 186 8.24 10.47 -3.40
C ALA A 186 9.40 9.66 -2.79
N PHE A 187 9.10 8.89 -1.73
CA PHE A 187 10.06 7.95 -1.16
C PHE A 187 10.48 6.90 -2.19
N GLU A 188 11.78 6.79 -2.41
CA GLU A 188 12.36 5.73 -3.23
C GLU A 188 12.57 4.46 -2.41
N TYR A 189 12.45 3.31 -3.07
CA TYR A 189 12.59 2.01 -2.41
C TYR A 189 13.93 1.87 -1.66
N GLY A 190 15.05 2.15 -2.35
CA GLY A 190 16.40 2.02 -1.78
C GLY A 190 16.66 2.91 -0.57
N THR A 191 16.01 4.08 -0.53
CA THR A 191 16.09 4.99 0.62
C THR A 191 15.23 4.47 1.77
N LEU A 192 13.97 4.15 1.50
CA LEU A 192 13.02 3.75 2.54
C LEU A 192 13.39 2.41 3.18
N TYR A 193 13.78 1.43 2.37
CA TYR A 193 14.14 0.07 2.80
C TYR A 193 15.65 -0.19 2.79
N GLY A 194 16.47 0.86 2.80
CA GLY A 194 17.93 0.76 2.76
C GLY A 194 18.57 0.09 3.98
N ARG A 195 17.84 -0.03 5.10
CA ARG A 195 18.25 -0.79 6.30
C ARG A 195 17.26 -1.90 6.58
N GLU A 196 17.77 -3.10 6.81
CA GLU A 196 16.95 -4.26 7.13
C GLU A 196 16.09 -4.03 8.37
N GLY A 197 14.79 -4.29 8.26
CA GLY A 197 13.80 -4.17 9.33
C GLY A 197 13.47 -2.74 9.76
N ALA A 198 13.89 -1.72 8.99
CA ALA A 198 13.61 -0.32 9.30
C ALA A 198 13.00 0.45 8.11
N PHE A 199 12.19 1.45 8.42
CA PHE A 199 11.88 2.54 7.49
C PHE A 199 12.86 3.68 7.73
N THR A 200 13.53 4.11 6.67
CA THR A 200 14.55 5.19 6.75
C THR A 200 13.99 6.48 6.16
N PHE A 201 14.05 7.54 6.96
CA PHE A 201 13.57 8.88 6.63
C PHE A 201 14.78 9.81 6.42
N PRO A 202 15.01 10.28 5.18
CA PRO A 202 16.10 11.19 4.88
C PRO A 202 15.75 12.65 5.27
N GLY A 203 16.78 13.50 5.39
CA GLY A 203 16.61 14.92 5.59
C GLY A 203 16.07 15.32 6.96
N ILE A 204 16.18 14.43 7.96
CA ILE A 204 15.86 14.75 9.35
C ILE A 204 17.01 15.50 9.98
N HIS A 205 16.77 16.73 10.45
CA HIS A 205 17.75 17.55 11.14
C HIS A 205 17.44 17.57 12.63
N LEU A 206 18.41 17.12 13.43
CA LEU A 206 18.38 17.20 14.89
C LEU A 206 19.32 18.28 15.38
N ASN A 207 18.93 18.98 16.43
CA ASN A 207 19.79 19.99 17.09
C ASN A 207 20.88 19.31 17.94
N PRO A 208 22.04 19.97 18.19
CA PRO A 208 22.98 19.49 19.18
C PRO A 208 22.31 19.34 20.56
N GLY A 209 22.58 18.23 21.24
CA GLY A 209 21.96 17.88 22.52
C GLY A 209 20.76 16.93 22.37
N ASP A 210 19.87 16.96 23.33
CA ASP A 210 18.71 16.05 23.41
C ASP A 210 17.56 16.55 22.54
N ASN A 211 17.06 15.67 21.67
CA ASN A 211 15.88 15.92 20.83
C ASN A 211 14.77 14.91 21.20
N SER A 212 13.55 15.39 21.37
CA SER A 212 12.37 14.53 21.49
C SER A 212 11.93 14.09 20.10
N VAL A 213 11.81 12.77 19.88
CA VAL A 213 11.39 12.22 18.60
C VAL A 213 10.15 11.37 18.79
N ASP A 214 9.02 11.81 18.23
CA ASP A 214 7.79 11.06 18.26
C ASP A 214 7.57 10.35 16.92
N VAL A 215 7.24 9.06 16.96
CA VAL A 215 6.80 8.28 15.82
C VAL A 215 5.33 7.95 15.96
N ILE A 216 4.51 8.49 15.07
CA ILE A 216 3.06 8.28 15.05
C ILE A 216 2.71 7.32 13.92
N VAL A 217 2.23 6.15 14.28
CA VAL A 217 1.77 5.11 13.35
C VAL A 217 0.25 5.13 13.30
N THR A 218 -0.32 5.24 12.09
CA THR A 218 -1.77 5.35 11.89
C THR A 218 -2.26 4.24 10.96
N ASP A 219 -3.41 3.61 11.26
CA ASP A 219 -4.10 2.66 10.38
C ASP A 219 -5.12 3.33 9.45
N PHE A 220 -5.73 2.54 8.55
CA PHE A 220 -6.77 2.99 7.63
C PHE A 220 -8.06 3.48 8.32
N TYR A 221 -8.25 3.18 9.60
CA TYR A 221 -9.42 3.58 10.39
C TYR A 221 -9.14 4.78 11.29
N GLY A 222 -7.93 5.37 11.19
CA GLY A 222 -7.52 6.53 11.99
C GLY A 222 -7.06 6.18 13.40
N LYS A 223 -6.95 4.89 13.77
CA LYS A 223 -6.34 4.48 15.02
C LYS A 223 -4.86 4.83 15.00
N LYS A 224 -4.37 5.38 16.11
CA LYS A 224 -2.98 5.84 16.23
C LYS A 224 -2.27 5.13 17.39
N VAL A 225 -0.99 4.87 17.17
CA VAL A 225 -0.03 4.50 18.23
C VAL A 225 1.11 5.50 18.16
N VAL A 226 1.48 6.06 19.30
CA VAL A 226 2.58 7.02 19.43
C VAL A 226 3.71 6.35 20.21
N PHE A 227 4.90 6.44 19.67
CA PHE A 227 6.13 6.08 20.34
C PHE A 227 6.91 7.35 20.63
N HIS A 228 7.29 7.53 21.90
CA HIS A 228 8.10 8.65 22.34
C HIS A 228 9.55 8.18 22.52
N GLY A 229 10.45 8.75 21.75
CA GLY A 229 11.88 8.49 21.80
C GLY A 229 12.68 9.74 22.15
N ARG A 230 13.97 9.54 22.46
CA ARG A 230 14.93 10.62 22.63
C ARG A 230 16.20 10.26 21.87
N ILE A 231 16.75 11.22 21.17
CA ILE A 231 18.02 11.09 20.44
C ILE A 231 18.92 12.24 20.84
N THR A 232 20.13 11.92 21.30
CA THR A 232 21.17 12.89 21.61
C THR A 232 22.18 12.94 20.46
N VAL A 233 22.49 14.13 19.99
CA VAL A 233 23.43 14.41 18.88
C VAL A 233 24.60 15.26 19.38
#